data_823038e0ed14c4f26c340c08ff52c49e
#
_entry.id   823038e0ed14c4f26c340c08ff52c49e
#
_cell.length_a   1.000
_cell.length_b   1.000
_cell.length_c   1.000
_cell.angle_alpha   90.00
_cell.angle_beta   90.00
_cell.angle_gamma   90.00
#
_symmetry.space_group_name_H-M   'P 1'
#
loop_
_entity.id
_entity.type
_entity.pdbx_description
1 polymer ?
#
loop_
_entity_poly.entity_id
_entity_poly.type
_entity_poly.pdbx_seq_one_letter_code
_entity_poly.pdbx_strand_id
1 'polypeptide(L)'
;MSVLIDYFQGDDLFDAAKVAVEGVSRYGKAALVAMAFDQRIAAGFICSSGKGGAAPWRRYCGESLENLTSDGEYHWMAGNFIKYGAGSLTADDLPVDQHELIALCAPRPCFISAGSFQTDKWVDIAGMFMAALKASPVYELLGRKGLGTDVLPVAGFGLLDADLAYRQHHGGHEAGPNWPFVLDFFARYID
;
A
#
# COMPACT_ATOMS: atom_id res chain seq x y z
N MET A 1 10.92 -0.56 -11.42
CA MET A 1 11.56 -0.65 -10.11
C MET A 1 12.53 -1.81 -10.03
N SER A 2 12.19 -3.04 -10.42
CA SER A 2 13.12 -4.19 -10.38
C SER A 2 14.47 -3.93 -11.05
N VAL A 3 14.49 -3.27 -12.19
CA VAL A 3 15.75 -2.88 -12.88
C VAL A 3 16.65 -1.96 -12.03
N LEU A 4 16.07 -1.13 -11.14
CA LEU A 4 16.87 -0.32 -10.21
C LEU A 4 17.52 -1.20 -9.14
N ILE A 5 16.84 -2.24 -8.70
CA ILE A 5 17.42 -3.20 -7.75
C ILE A 5 18.53 -4.01 -8.41
N ASP A 6 18.37 -4.40 -9.68
CA ASP A 6 19.42 -5.04 -10.47
C ASP A 6 20.68 -4.13 -10.53
N TYR A 7 20.48 -2.84 -10.73
CA TYR A 7 21.56 -1.86 -10.70
C TYR A 7 22.23 -1.77 -9.32
N PHE A 8 21.43 -1.66 -8.24
CA PHE A 8 21.97 -1.57 -6.87
C PHE A 8 22.74 -2.83 -6.45
N GLN A 9 22.34 -4.01 -6.96
CA GLN A 9 23.10 -5.25 -6.72
C GLN A 9 24.48 -5.28 -7.39
N GLY A 10 24.68 -4.47 -8.42
CA GLY A 10 25.95 -4.35 -9.15
C GLY A 10 26.85 -3.19 -8.71
N ASP A 11 26.45 -2.41 -7.70
CA ASP A 11 27.15 -1.20 -7.27
C ASP A 11 27.42 -1.25 -5.74
N ASP A 12 28.68 -1.34 -5.36
CA ASP A 12 29.12 -1.46 -3.95
C ASP A 12 28.76 -0.24 -3.07
N LEU A 13 28.25 0.84 -3.66
CA LEU A 13 27.75 2.01 -2.92
C LEU A 13 26.40 1.73 -2.24
N PHE A 14 25.69 0.68 -2.65
CA PHE A 14 24.35 0.35 -2.16
C PHE A 14 24.32 -1.01 -1.45
N ASP A 15 23.63 -1.07 -0.33
CA ASP A 15 23.20 -2.35 0.22
C ASP A 15 21.86 -2.75 -0.41
N ALA A 16 21.92 -3.51 -1.49
CA ALA A 16 20.74 -3.92 -2.25
C ALA A 16 19.76 -4.80 -1.44
N ALA A 17 20.21 -5.39 -0.32
CA ALA A 17 19.36 -6.15 0.59
C ALA A 17 18.54 -5.25 1.52
N LYS A 18 18.84 -3.95 1.57
CA LYS A 18 18.22 -2.96 2.46
C LYS A 18 17.42 -1.89 1.70
N VAL A 19 17.00 -2.17 0.48
CA VAL A 19 16.24 -1.22 -0.35
C VAL A 19 14.77 -1.26 0.05
N ALA A 20 14.25 -0.12 0.49
CA ALA A 20 12.82 0.09 0.69
C ALA A 20 12.18 0.83 -0.49
N VAL A 21 10.88 0.67 -0.66
CA VAL A 21 10.08 1.41 -1.65
C VAL A 21 9.10 2.33 -0.96
N GLU A 22 8.91 3.53 -1.51
CA GLU A 22 7.94 4.51 -1.03
C GLU A 22 7.09 5.05 -2.17
N GLY A 23 5.84 5.42 -1.86
CA GLY A 23 5.00 6.15 -2.79
C GLY A 23 3.72 6.69 -2.18
N VAL A 24 3.32 7.85 -2.70
CA VAL A 24 2.04 8.50 -2.38
C VAL A 24 1.10 8.39 -3.57
N SER A 25 -0.21 8.21 -3.32
CA SER A 25 -1.21 8.23 -4.38
C SER A 25 -0.97 7.13 -5.42
N ARG A 26 -0.96 7.47 -6.72
CA ARG A 26 -0.62 6.56 -7.82
C ARG A 26 0.77 5.93 -7.68
N TYR A 27 1.72 6.65 -7.09
CA TYR A 27 3.05 6.07 -6.79
C TYR A 27 2.98 5.09 -5.61
N GLY A 28 2.04 5.28 -4.66
CA GLY A 28 1.72 4.29 -3.62
C GLY A 28 1.14 3.01 -4.22
N LYS A 29 0.27 3.12 -5.24
CA LYS A 29 -0.20 1.96 -6.02
C LYS A 29 1.00 1.21 -6.63
N ALA A 30 1.88 1.93 -7.31
CA ALA A 30 3.08 1.36 -7.95
C ALA A 30 4.07 0.76 -6.94
N ALA A 31 4.25 1.40 -5.78
CA ALA A 31 5.12 0.93 -4.71
C ALA A 31 4.61 -0.39 -4.11
N LEU A 32 3.30 -0.50 -3.83
CA LEU A 32 2.70 -1.73 -3.32
C LEU A 32 2.83 -2.88 -4.31
N VAL A 33 2.53 -2.64 -5.59
CA VAL A 33 2.68 -3.66 -6.65
C VAL A 33 4.16 -4.07 -6.78
N ALA A 34 5.09 -3.13 -6.79
CA ALA A 34 6.51 -3.44 -6.87
C ALA A 34 6.96 -4.30 -5.69
N MET A 35 6.58 -3.95 -4.46
CA MET A 35 6.92 -4.71 -3.27
C MET A 35 6.31 -6.12 -3.30
N ALA A 36 5.05 -6.25 -3.75
CA ALA A 36 4.37 -7.54 -3.82
C ALA A 36 5.05 -8.51 -4.80
N PHE A 37 5.53 -8.02 -5.95
CA PHE A 37 6.07 -8.85 -7.02
C PHE A 37 7.61 -8.92 -7.09
N ASP A 38 8.33 -8.05 -6.37
CA ASP A 38 9.79 -8.15 -6.23
C ASP A 38 10.18 -8.38 -4.77
N GLN A 39 10.52 -9.62 -4.45
CA GLN A 39 10.84 -10.05 -3.09
C GLN A 39 12.16 -9.47 -2.55
N ARG A 40 12.96 -8.83 -3.39
CA ARG A 40 14.21 -8.15 -3.01
C ARG A 40 13.97 -6.80 -2.34
N ILE A 41 12.76 -6.22 -2.51
CA ILE A 41 12.37 -5.01 -1.79
C ILE A 41 12.18 -5.35 -0.33
N ALA A 42 13.04 -4.81 0.54
CA ALA A 42 13.10 -5.17 1.95
C ALA A 42 11.93 -4.63 2.78
N ALA A 43 11.40 -3.44 2.43
CA ALA A 43 10.32 -2.79 3.14
C ALA A 43 9.50 -1.88 2.23
N GLY A 44 8.28 -1.52 2.63
CA GLY A 44 7.43 -0.60 1.86
C GLY A 44 6.72 0.44 2.73
N PHE A 45 6.68 1.69 2.22
CA PHE A 45 5.84 2.77 2.73
C PHE A 45 4.79 3.16 1.68
N ILE A 46 3.54 2.82 1.94
CA ILE A 46 2.41 2.96 1.02
C ILE A 46 1.46 4.02 1.57
N CYS A 47 1.54 5.23 1.00
CA CYS A 47 0.79 6.37 1.49
C CYS A 47 -0.37 6.75 0.57
N SER A 48 -1.57 6.96 1.14
CA SER A 48 -2.74 7.50 0.44
C SER A 48 -2.97 6.88 -0.93
N SER A 49 -2.84 5.55 -1.01
CA SER A 49 -2.73 4.86 -2.31
C SER A 49 -4.08 4.55 -2.97
N GLY A 50 -5.19 4.58 -2.23
CA GLY A 50 -6.53 4.37 -2.78
C GLY A 50 -6.71 3.03 -3.50
N LYS A 51 -7.66 2.97 -4.44
CA LYS A 51 -7.93 1.79 -5.28
C LYS A 51 -6.76 1.53 -6.25
N GLY A 52 -6.46 0.25 -6.45
CA GLY A 52 -5.23 -0.15 -7.16
C GLY A 52 -3.97 -0.09 -6.28
N GLY A 53 -4.08 0.54 -5.11
CA GLY A 53 -3.15 0.49 -4.01
C GLY A 53 -3.69 -0.36 -2.86
N ALA A 54 -3.83 0.20 -1.66
CA ALA A 54 -4.27 -0.56 -0.48
C ALA A 54 -5.80 -0.61 -0.28
N ALA A 55 -6.60 0.19 -1.01
CA ALA A 55 -8.05 0.19 -0.86
C ALA A 55 -8.72 -0.90 -1.70
N PRO A 56 -9.65 -1.71 -1.13
CA PRO A 56 -10.32 -2.80 -1.83
C PRO A 56 -11.13 -2.32 -3.03
N TRP A 57 -11.06 -3.09 -4.12
CA TRP A 57 -11.83 -2.85 -5.34
C TRP A 57 -13.35 -2.95 -5.11
N ARG A 58 -13.79 -3.95 -4.36
CA ARG A 58 -15.21 -4.27 -4.11
C ARG A 58 -15.87 -3.37 -3.07
N ARG A 59 -15.17 -2.34 -2.60
CA ARG A 59 -15.72 -1.35 -1.67
C ARG A 59 -16.03 -0.05 -2.42
N TYR A 60 -17.30 0.27 -2.60
CA TYR A 60 -17.75 1.47 -3.32
C TYR A 60 -17.63 2.73 -2.44
N CYS A 61 -16.40 3.18 -2.22
CA CYS A 61 -16.07 4.35 -1.42
C CYS A 61 -14.82 5.02 -1.97
N GLY A 62 -14.81 6.34 -2.04
CA GLY A 62 -13.69 7.12 -2.54
C GLY A 62 -13.50 6.97 -4.05
N GLU A 63 -12.26 6.75 -4.46
CA GLU A 63 -11.87 6.48 -5.85
C GLU A 63 -12.61 5.24 -6.40
N SER A 64 -12.99 5.27 -7.67
CA SER A 64 -13.73 4.17 -8.31
C SER A 64 -12.95 3.56 -9.48
N LEU A 65 -13.44 2.42 -9.98
CA LEU A 65 -12.92 1.80 -11.21
C LEU A 65 -13.08 2.74 -12.41
N GLU A 66 -14.21 3.44 -12.50
CA GLU A 66 -14.51 4.38 -13.56
C GLU A 66 -13.54 5.58 -13.56
N ASN A 67 -13.14 6.06 -12.37
CA ASN A 67 -12.11 7.09 -12.26
C ASN A 67 -10.79 6.59 -12.86
N LEU A 68 -10.34 5.39 -12.44
CA LEU A 68 -9.08 4.80 -12.88
C LEU A 68 -9.06 4.36 -14.35
N THR A 69 -10.21 4.28 -15.00
CA THR A 69 -10.33 3.97 -16.43
C THR A 69 -10.72 5.20 -17.27
N SER A 70 -10.83 6.37 -16.65
CA SER A 70 -11.08 7.64 -17.33
C SER A 70 -9.88 8.12 -18.14
N ASP A 71 -10.11 9.04 -19.05
CA ASP A 71 -9.06 9.62 -19.93
C ASP A 71 -7.86 10.19 -19.15
N GLY A 72 -8.09 10.69 -17.92
CA GLY A 72 -7.06 11.27 -17.08
C GLY A 72 -6.19 10.24 -16.34
N GLU A 73 -6.67 9.01 -16.13
CA GLU A 73 -6.06 8.07 -15.19
C GLU A 73 -5.77 6.67 -15.77
N TYR A 74 -6.40 6.28 -16.89
CA TYR A 74 -6.30 4.93 -17.44
C TYR A 74 -4.84 4.47 -17.69
N HIS A 75 -3.95 5.40 -17.98
CA HIS A 75 -2.53 5.13 -18.26
C HIS A 75 -1.72 4.73 -17.00
N TRP A 76 -2.32 4.83 -15.81
CA TRP A 76 -1.70 4.31 -14.58
C TRP A 76 -1.86 2.80 -14.44
N MET A 77 -2.80 2.23 -15.20
CA MET A 77 -3.21 0.84 -15.07
C MET A 77 -2.77 0.03 -16.31
N ALA A 78 -2.63 -1.29 -16.16
CA ALA A 78 -2.42 -2.15 -17.30
C ALA A 78 -3.62 -2.08 -18.25
N GLY A 79 -3.39 -2.11 -19.58
CA GLY A 79 -4.44 -1.94 -20.59
C GLY A 79 -5.63 -2.88 -20.44
N ASN A 80 -5.40 -4.13 -19.97
CA ASN A 80 -6.46 -5.08 -19.66
C ASN A 80 -7.40 -4.66 -18.52
N PHE A 81 -7.00 -3.69 -17.68
CA PHE A 81 -7.81 -3.22 -16.59
C PHE A 81 -9.03 -2.39 -17.05
N ILE A 82 -8.95 -1.75 -18.22
CA ILE A 82 -10.02 -0.90 -18.77
C ILE A 82 -11.37 -1.63 -18.84
N LYS A 83 -11.38 -2.93 -19.09
CA LYS A 83 -12.61 -3.74 -19.18
C LYS A 83 -13.44 -3.77 -17.88
N TYR A 84 -12.86 -3.46 -16.73
CA TYR A 84 -13.54 -3.47 -15.42
C TYR A 84 -14.18 -2.15 -15.03
N GLY A 85 -13.75 -1.03 -15.59
CA GLY A 85 -14.32 0.29 -15.25
C GLY A 85 -14.94 1.03 -16.44
N ALA A 86 -14.53 0.72 -17.68
CA ALA A 86 -15.08 1.29 -18.90
C ALA A 86 -15.68 0.24 -19.85
N GLY A 87 -15.66 -1.04 -19.46
CA GLY A 87 -16.25 -2.16 -20.20
C GLY A 87 -17.49 -2.71 -19.52
N SER A 88 -17.74 -4.01 -19.79
CA SER A 88 -18.91 -4.72 -19.26
C SER A 88 -18.67 -5.39 -17.91
N LEU A 89 -17.42 -5.44 -17.45
CA LEU A 89 -17.06 -6.06 -16.18
C LEU A 89 -17.06 -5.04 -15.05
N THR A 90 -17.14 -5.54 -13.82
CA THR A 90 -17.21 -4.75 -12.58
C THR A 90 -16.08 -5.15 -11.62
N ALA A 91 -16.03 -4.55 -10.45
CA ALA A 91 -15.11 -4.95 -9.39
C ALA A 91 -15.33 -6.41 -8.94
N ASP A 92 -16.56 -6.92 -9.03
CA ASP A 92 -16.89 -8.28 -8.61
C ASP A 92 -16.33 -9.34 -9.56
N ASP A 93 -16.04 -8.96 -10.80
CA ASP A 93 -15.41 -9.83 -11.81
C ASP A 93 -13.89 -9.89 -11.69
N LEU A 94 -13.26 -9.07 -10.82
CA LEU A 94 -11.83 -9.15 -10.58
C LEU A 94 -11.49 -10.46 -9.84
N PRO A 95 -10.44 -11.18 -10.26
CA PRO A 95 -10.07 -12.45 -9.63
C PRO A 95 -9.41 -12.30 -8.24
N VAL A 96 -8.98 -11.08 -7.90
CA VAL A 96 -8.24 -10.75 -6.67
C VAL A 96 -8.74 -9.43 -6.09
N ASP A 97 -8.37 -9.16 -4.81
CA ASP A 97 -8.60 -7.86 -4.20
C ASP A 97 -7.37 -7.40 -3.40
N GLN A 98 -7.34 -6.17 -2.95
CA GLN A 98 -6.13 -5.49 -2.47
C GLN A 98 -5.56 -6.06 -1.17
N HIS A 99 -6.35 -6.71 -0.34
CA HIS A 99 -5.83 -7.43 0.83
C HIS A 99 -4.90 -8.59 0.43
N GLU A 100 -5.15 -9.24 -0.71
CA GLU A 100 -4.28 -10.28 -1.26
C GLU A 100 -2.96 -9.69 -1.78
N LEU A 101 -3.02 -8.50 -2.40
CA LEU A 101 -1.82 -7.79 -2.83
C LEU A 101 -0.94 -7.39 -1.64
N ILE A 102 -1.55 -6.89 -0.54
CA ILE A 102 -0.84 -6.60 0.71
C ILE A 102 -0.27 -7.88 1.32
N ALA A 103 -1.01 -8.98 1.28
CA ALA A 103 -0.55 -10.28 1.79
C ALA A 103 0.70 -10.81 1.06
N LEU A 104 0.84 -10.52 -0.25
CA LEU A 104 2.06 -10.87 -1.02
C LEU A 104 3.31 -10.10 -0.54
N CYS A 105 3.17 -9.02 0.21
CA CYS A 105 4.30 -8.33 0.82
C CYS A 105 4.88 -9.08 2.03
N ALA A 106 4.07 -9.92 2.69
CA ALA A 106 4.53 -10.67 3.86
C ALA A 106 5.68 -11.64 3.50
N PRO A 107 6.64 -11.86 4.41
CA PRO A 107 6.74 -11.39 5.80
C PRO A 107 7.44 -10.02 5.96
N ARG A 108 7.69 -9.30 4.86
CA ARG A 108 8.44 -8.04 4.83
C ARG A 108 7.62 -6.89 5.44
N PRO A 109 8.26 -5.97 6.19
CA PRO A 109 7.56 -4.86 6.83
C PRO A 109 6.90 -3.94 5.81
N CYS A 110 5.61 -3.67 6.03
CA CYS A 110 4.80 -2.81 5.18
C CYS A 110 4.07 -1.76 6.03
N PHE A 111 4.36 -0.49 5.79
CA PHE A 111 3.75 0.64 6.45
C PHE A 111 2.70 1.26 5.52
N ILE A 112 1.43 1.14 5.86
CA ILE A 112 0.32 1.74 5.12
C ILE A 112 -0.17 2.97 5.87
N SER A 113 -0.43 4.08 5.16
CA SER A 113 -0.96 5.29 5.78
C SER A 113 -1.93 6.04 4.89
N ALA A 114 -2.72 6.90 5.53
CA ALA A 114 -3.58 7.88 4.88
C ALA A 114 -3.67 9.16 5.70
N GLY A 115 -4.13 10.24 5.09
CA GLY A 115 -4.53 11.45 5.80
C GLY A 115 -5.80 11.27 6.62
N SER A 116 -6.42 12.37 7.05
CA SER A 116 -7.66 12.33 7.82
C SER A 116 -8.90 12.18 6.93
N PHE A 117 -10.02 11.74 7.50
CA PHE A 117 -11.30 11.69 6.79
C PHE A 117 -11.76 13.04 6.24
N GLN A 118 -11.30 14.15 6.81
CA GLN A 118 -11.64 15.49 6.35
C GLN A 118 -10.85 15.88 5.10
N THR A 119 -9.62 15.40 4.97
CA THR A 119 -8.65 15.90 3.99
C THR A 119 -8.22 14.89 2.95
N ASP A 120 -8.42 13.58 3.20
CA ASP A 120 -7.96 12.48 2.33
C ASP A 120 -9.00 11.38 2.13
N LYS A 121 -10.30 11.69 2.31
CA LYS A 121 -11.40 10.71 2.20
C LYS A 121 -11.46 10.00 0.84
N TRP A 122 -10.91 10.63 -0.19
CA TRP A 122 -10.85 10.13 -1.55
C TRP A 122 -10.20 8.75 -1.68
N VAL A 123 -9.19 8.46 -0.85
CA VAL A 123 -8.45 7.19 -0.92
C VAL A 123 -9.12 6.02 -0.19
N ASP A 124 -10.34 6.19 0.32
CA ASP A 124 -11.02 5.18 1.14
C ASP A 124 -10.18 4.69 2.33
N ILE A 125 -9.94 5.60 3.26
CA ILE A 125 -9.12 5.38 4.47
C ILE A 125 -9.53 4.12 5.24
N ALA A 126 -10.84 3.94 5.45
CA ALA A 126 -11.37 2.76 6.14
C ALA A 126 -11.18 1.48 5.33
N GLY A 127 -11.28 1.57 4.01
CA GLY A 127 -11.01 0.45 3.10
C GLY A 127 -9.54 0.04 3.11
N MET A 128 -8.61 1.00 3.11
CA MET A 128 -7.17 0.71 3.20
C MET A 128 -6.85 -0.01 4.52
N PHE A 129 -7.42 0.45 5.64
CA PHE A 129 -7.30 -0.23 6.93
C PHE A 129 -7.90 -1.64 6.89
N MET A 130 -9.11 -1.80 6.35
CA MET A 130 -9.78 -3.09 6.24
C MET A 130 -8.98 -4.09 5.40
N ALA A 131 -8.35 -3.66 4.30
CA ALA A 131 -7.51 -4.54 3.49
C ALA A 131 -6.24 -4.96 4.25
N ALA A 132 -5.60 -4.04 4.98
CA ALA A 132 -4.47 -4.37 5.84
C ALA A 132 -4.87 -5.35 6.95
N LEU A 133 -6.03 -5.16 7.58
CA LEU A 133 -6.58 -6.08 8.57
C LEU A 133 -6.80 -7.48 7.99
N LYS A 134 -7.36 -7.58 6.79
CA LYS A 134 -7.59 -8.86 6.11
C LYS A 134 -6.31 -9.54 5.61
N ALA A 135 -5.23 -8.79 5.40
CA ALA A 135 -3.90 -9.32 5.09
C ALA A 135 -3.14 -9.82 6.34
N SER A 136 -3.51 -9.32 7.54
CA SER A 136 -2.84 -9.66 8.81
C SER A 136 -2.69 -11.16 9.08
N PRO A 137 -3.68 -12.03 8.82
CA PRO A 137 -3.53 -13.48 9.03
C PRO A 137 -2.38 -14.12 8.25
N VAL A 138 -2.01 -13.57 7.08
CA VAL A 138 -0.87 -14.07 6.30
C VAL A 138 0.46 -13.69 6.96
N TYR A 139 0.56 -12.47 7.52
CA TYR A 139 1.71 -12.09 8.33
C TYR A 139 1.87 -13.00 9.54
N GLU A 140 0.77 -13.27 10.27
CA GLU A 140 0.75 -14.15 11.43
C GLU A 140 1.13 -15.59 11.08
N LEU A 141 0.62 -16.12 9.96
CA LEU A 141 1.00 -17.44 9.44
C LEU A 141 2.51 -17.56 9.18
N LEU A 142 3.15 -16.47 8.76
CA LEU A 142 4.57 -16.39 8.49
C LEU A 142 5.41 -15.96 9.73
N GLY A 143 4.80 -15.99 10.92
CA GLY A 143 5.48 -15.67 12.19
C GLY A 143 5.76 -14.19 12.42
N ARG A 144 4.99 -13.31 11.74
CA ARG A 144 5.07 -11.85 11.86
C ARG A 144 3.82 -11.29 12.51
N LYS A 145 3.88 -10.04 12.95
CA LYS A 145 2.73 -9.38 13.59
C LYS A 145 1.89 -8.66 12.54
N GLY A 146 0.60 -9.04 12.45
CA GLY A 146 -0.44 -8.26 11.79
C GLY A 146 -0.86 -7.04 12.62
N LEU A 147 -1.94 -6.36 12.23
CA LEU A 147 -2.41 -5.13 12.90
C LEU A 147 -2.81 -5.35 14.38
N GLY A 148 -3.22 -6.55 14.77
CA GLY A 148 -3.53 -6.91 16.15
C GLY A 148 -4.85 -6.31 16.70
N THR A 149 -5.59 -5.56 15.91
CA THR A 149 -6.90 -4.98 16.26
C THR A 149 -7.72 -4.72 15.00
N ASP A 150 -9.05 -4.79 15.14
CA ASP A 150 -10.02 -4.42 14.11
C ASP A 150 -10.52 -2.96 14.24
N VAL A 151 -9.98 -2.22 15.20
CA VAL A 151 -10.35 -0.82 15.44
C VAL A 151 -9.45 0.11 14.62
N LEU A 152 -10.08 0.84 13.67
CA LEU A 152 -9.38 1.86 12.88
C LEU A 152 -8.85 2.97 13.82
N PRO A 153 -7.53 3.25 13.80
CA PRO A 153 -6.98 4.32 14.63
C PRO A 153 -7.51 5.70 14.18
N VAL A 154 -7.76 6.58 15.14
CA VAL A 154 -8.11 7.97 14.85
C VAL A 154 -6.91 8.74 14.27
N ALA A 155 -7.17 9.85 13.57
CA ALA A 155 -6.11 10.68 13.01
C ALA A 155 -5.10 11.11 14.09
N GLY A 156 -3.83 11.07 13.75
CA GLY A 156 -2.69 11.30 14.67
C GLY A 156 -2.13 10.00 15.28
N PHE A 157 -2.86 8.89 15.25
CA PHE A 157 -2.44 7.61 15.82
C PHE A 157 -2.12 6.57 14.76
N GLY A 158 -1.35 5.56 15.17
CA GLY A 158 -0.97 4.43 14.32
C GLY A 158 -0.78 3.14 15.09
N LEU A 159 -0.94 2.03 14.41
CA LEU A 159 -0.65 0.67 14.85
C LEU A 159 0.75 0.33 14.32
N LEU A 160 1.79 0.70 15.08
CA LEU A 160 3.17 0.72 14.60
C LEU A 160 4.04 -0.41 15.16
N ASP A 161 3.57 -1.12 16.20
CA ASP A 161 4.30 -2.23 16.84
C ASP A 161 4.16 -3.58 16.10
N ALA A 162 3.68 -3.53 14.87
CA ALA A 162 3.46 -4.68 14.00
C ALA A 162 4.44 -4.67 12.81
N ASP A 163 4.54 -5.78 12.07
CA ASP A 163 5.28 -5.86 10.81
C ASP A 163 4.43 -5.33 9.63
N LEU A 164 3.12 -5.50 9.70
CA LEU A 164 2.16 -4.76 8.89
C LEU A 164 1.62 -3.60 9.73
N ALA A 165 2.02 -2.39 9.42
CA ALA A 165 1.65 -1.19 10.18
C ALA A 165 0.59 -0.36 9.44
N TYR A 166 -0.25 0.33 10.21
CA TYR A 166 -1.22 1.28 9.67
C TYR A 166 -1.23 2.57 10.49
N ARG A 167 -1.23 3.72 9.83
CA ARG A 167 -1.29 5.02 10.49
C ARG A 167 -2.21 5.99 9.76
N GLN A 168 -2.99 6.76 10.52
CA GLN A 168 -3.74 7.90 10.03
C GLN A 168 -3.12 9.21 10.58
N HIS A 169 -2.87 10.20 9.72
CA HIS A 169 -2.32 11.50 10.15
C HIS A 169 -3.34 12.64 9.96
N HIS A 170 -3.08 13.79 10.58
CA HIS A 170 -3.98 14.95 10.50
C HIS A 170 -3.88 15.72 9.17
N GLY A 171 -2.79 15.52 8.42
CA GLY A 171 -2.60 16.14 7.10
C GLY A 171 -3.51 15.58 6.01
N GLY A 172 -3.30 16.06 4.80
CA GLY A 172 -4.04 15.64 3.61
C GLY A 172 -3.38 14.51 2.83
N HIS A 173 -3.40 14.67 1.51
CA HIS A 173 -2.87 13.68 0.56
C HIS A 173 -1.35 13.81 0.40
N GLU A 174 -0.59 13.44 1.43
CA GLU A 174 0.84 13.68 1.53
C GLU A 174 1.56 12.65 2.42
N ALA A 175 2.86 12.45 2.22
CA ALA A 175 3.70 11.57 3.03
C ALA A 175 4.36 12.27 4.23
N GLY A 176 4.56 13.59 4.15
CA GLY A 176 5.37 14.37 5.08
C GLY A 176 5.17 14.04 6.55
N PRO A 177 3.93 14.05 7.08
CA PRO A 177 3.65 13.78 8.50
C PRO A 177 3.98 12.35 8.97
N ASN A 178 4.28 11.44 8.07
CA ASN A 178 4.58 10.04 8.40
C ASN A 178 6.08 9.77 8.55
N TRP A 179 6.95 10.57 7.93
CA TRP A 179 8.39 10.25 7.84
C TRP A 179 9.07 9.95 9.19
N PRO A 180 8.83 10.68 10.28
CA PRO A 180 9.43 10.32 11.57
C PRO A 180 9.06 8.89 12.01
N PHE A 181 7.79 8.51 11.82
CA PHE A 181 7.27 7.20 12.19
C PHE A 181 7.74 6.09 11.23
N VAL A 182 7.89 6.40 9.95
CA VAL A 182 8.39 5.46 8.93
C VAL A 182 9.86 5.14 9.17
N LEU A 183 10.68 6.15 9.50
CA LEU A 183 12.09 5.95 9.80
C LEU A 183 12.27 5.09 11.05
N ASP A 184 11.54 5.37 12.13
CA ASP A 184 11.53 4.54 13.34
C ASP A 184 11.01 3.11 13.07
N PHE A 185 10.03 2.98 12.20
CA PHE A 185 9.50 1.67 11.78
C PHE A 185 10.55 0.89 10.99
N PHE A 186 11.17 1.51 9.99
CA PHE A 186 12.17 0.84 9.15
C PHE A 186 13.45 0.51 9.90
N ALA A 187 13.89 1.33 10.84
CA ALA A 187 15.07 1.07 11.66
C ALA A 187 15.02 -0.25 12.45
N ARG A 188 13.84 -0.84 12.61
CA ARG A 188 13.68 -2.17 13.23
C ARG A 188 14.04 -3.33 12.32
N TYR A 189 14.15 -3.09 11.02
CA TYR A 189 14.29 -4.13 9.99
C TYR A 189 15.46 -3.88 9.03
N ILE A 190 15.86 -2.63 8.89
CA ILE A 190 16.86 -2.18 7.89
C ILE A 190 17.90 -1.36 8.65
N ASP A 191 18.81 -2.08 9.35
CA ASP A 191 19.97 -1.48 10.04
C ASP A 191 21.16 -1.31 9.09
#